data_2c946376a431a723ea17df890822944e
#
_entry.id   2c946376a431a723ea17df890822944e
#
_cell.length_a   1.000
_cell.length_b   1.000
_cell.length_c   1.000
_cell.angle_alpha   90.00
_cell.angle_beta   90.00
_cell.angle_gamma   90.00
#
_symmetry.space_group_name_H-M   'P 1'
#
loop_
_entity.id
_entity.type
_entity.pdbx_description
1 polymer ?
#
loop_
_entity_poly.entity_id
_entity_poly.type
_entity_poly.pdbx_seq_one_letter_code
_entity_poly.pdbx_strand_id
1 'polypeptide(L)'
;MPYADPHDPRKLKNVNKYNNSYRGFIITKISHIFKPSKIKPQPGRNKVWVPECSREDIWQKFMNHIIRMKEKYPGTDGHICSYCKNPLTYIAKKRTSIGEGHTKRGPMNPDTLSNFSMDRWDPRITYTYNNIRFCCLDCNNRKNSSTPEDWDNFKEAKNETQ
;
A
#
# COMPACT_ATOMS: atom_id res chain seq x y z
N MET A 1 -6.69 28.84 -21.54
CA MET A 1 -7.62 28.14 -20.62
C MET A 1 -7.40 28.68 -19.23
N PRO A 2 -8.43 29.13 -18.49
CA PRO A 2 -8.23 29.58 -17.12
C PRO A 2 -7.73 28.41 -16.28
N TYR A 3 -6.64 28.62 -15.55
CA TYR A 3 -6.11 27.66 -14.58
C TYR A 3 -7.23 27.33 -13.58
N ALA A 4 -7.59 26.06 -13.49
CA ALA A 4 -8.61 25.63 -12.55
C ALA A 4 -8.13 25.90 -11.13
N ASP A 5 -8.93 26.61 -10.33
CA ASP A 5 -8.63 26.90 -8.91
C ASP A 5 -8.31 25.59 -8.17
N PRO A 6 -7.09 25.45 -7.63
CA PRO A 6 -6.69 24.27 -6.86
C PRO A 6 -7.46 24.10 -5.55
N HIS A 7 -8.12 25.17 -5.06
CA HIS A 7 -8.89 25.17 -3.82
C HIS A 7 -10.40 25.06 -4.03
N ASP A 8 -10.89 24.84 -5.29
CA ASP A 8 -12.32 24.65 -5.56
C ASP A 8 -12.92 23.58 -4.60
N PRO A 9 -13.86 23.96 -3.71
CA PRO A 9 -14.39 23.04 -2.69
C PRO A 9 -15.10 21.82 -3.29
N ARG A 10 -15.69 21.96 -4.49
CA ARG A 10 -16.40 20.88 -5.19
C ARG A 10 -15.39 19.82 -5.68
N LYS A 11 -14.27 20.27 -6.23
CA LYS A 11 -13.19 19.36 -6.67
C LYS A 11 -12.54 18.67 -5.49
N LEU A 12 -12.25 19.38 -4.41
CA LEU A 12 -11.71 18.80 -3.18
C LEU A 12 -12.65 17.75 -2.58
N LYS A 13 -13.96 18.03 -2.53
CA LYS A 13 -14.98 17.09 -2.05
C LYS A 13 -14.97 15.80 -2.88
N ASN A 14 -14.95 15.91 -4.21
CA ASN A 14 -14.96 14.75 -5.11
C ASN A 14 -13.68 13.95 -5.02
N VAL A 15 -12.51 14.60 -4.96
CA VAL A 15 -11.22 13.94 -4.79
C VAL A 15 -11.14 13.21 -3.44
N ASN A 16 -11.59 13.85 -2.36
CA ASN A 16 -11.61 13.24 -1.04
C ASN A 16 -12.57 12.05 -0.98
N LYS A 17 -13.77 12.16 -1.59
CA LYS A 17 -14.72 11.05 -1.70
C LYS A 17 -14.13 9.87 -2.47
N TYR A 18 -13.47 10.12 -3.61
CA TYR A 18 -12.82 9.08 -4.39
C TYR A 18 -11.69 8.40 -3.60
N ASN A 19 -10.79 9.19 -3.00
CA ASN A 19 -9.66 8.67 -2.25
C ASN A 19 -10.07 7.87 -1.00
N ASN A 20 -11.25 8.13 -0.44
CA ASN A 20 -11.80 7.37 0.68
C ASN A 20 -12.60 6.13 0.24
N SER A 21 -12.84 5.93 -1.06
CA SER A 21 -13.32 4.65 -1.56
C SER A 21 -12.18 3.64 -1.58
N TYR A 22 -12.47 2.36 -1.29
CA TYR A 22 -11.42 1.32 -1.33
C TYR A 22 -10.73 1.26 -2.70
N ARG A 23 -11.49 1.38 -3.79
CA ARG A 23 -10.96 1.38 -5.15
C ARG A 23 -10.03 2.55 -5.41
N GLY A 24 -10.45 3.76 -5.06
CA GLY A 24 -9.64 4.98 -5.25
C GLY A 24 -8.37 4.94 -4.40
N PHE A 25 -8.46 4.45 -3.17
CA PHE A 25 -7.31 4.27 -2.29
C PHE A 25 -6.28 3.32 -2.90
N ILE A 26 -6.71 2.14 -3.35
CA ILE A 26 -5.82 1.11 -3.91
C ILE A 26 -5.19 1.60 -5.21
N ILE A 27 -5.97 2.17 -6.14
CA ILE A 27 -5.45 2.71 -7.41
C ILE A 27 -4.39 3.79 -7.13
N THR A 28 -4.62 4.64 -6.13
CA THR A 28 -3.64 5.65 -5.71
C THR A 28 -2.34 4.99 -5.21
N LYS A 29 -2.44 3.94 -4.39
CA LYS A 29 -1.28 3.18 -3.89
C LYS A 29 -0.54 2.47 -5.03
N ILE A 30 -1.27 1.82 -5.94
CA ILE A 30 -0.69 1.20 -7.14
C ILE A 30 0.06 2.26 -7.97
N SER A 31 -0.56 3.41 -8.22
CA SER A 31 0.06 4.48 -8.99
C SER A 31 1.34 5.02 -8.36
N HIS A 32 1.48 4.96 -7.03
CA HIS A 32 2.67 5.45 -6.36
C HIS A 32 3.93 4.63 -6.68
N ILE A 33 3.82 3.33 -6.88
CA ILE A 33 4.98 2.50 -7.23
C ILE A 33 5.48 2.71 -8.66
N PHE A 34 4.64 3.31 -9.53
CA PHE A 34 4.99 3.66 -10.91
C PHE A 34 5.46 5.11 -11.06
N LYS A 35 5.43 5.91 -10.01
CA LYS A 35 5.95 7.27 -10.08
C LYS A 35 7.47 7.22 -10.15
N PRO A 36 8.10 7.92 -11.12
CA PRO A 36 9.54 8.10 -11.10
C PRO A 36 9.92 8.64 -9.72
N SER A 37 10.85 8.00 -9.06
CA SER A 37 11.39 8.53 -7.81
C SER A 37 12.03 9.89 -8.13
N LYS A 38 11.43 10.99 -7.65
CA LYS A 38 12.06 12.32 -7.66
C LYS A 38 13.19 12.43 -6.63
N ILE A 39 13.39 11.36 -5.89
CA ILE A 39 14.47 11.27 -4.90
C ILE A 39 15.73 10.97 -5.69
N LYS A 40 16.60 11.97 -5.81
CA LYS A 40 17.97 11.73 -6.25
C LYS A 40 18.54 10.55 -5.45
N PRO A 41 19.22 9.60 -6.09
CA PRO A 41 19.82 8.49 -5.38
C PRO A 41 20.62 9.04 -4.19
N GLN A 42 20.23 8.67 -2.99
CA GLN A 42 21.06 8.96 -1.83
C GLN A 42 22.31 8.06 -1.89
N PRO A 43 23.48 8.52 -1.41
CA PRO A 43 24.66 7.67 -1.32
C PRO A 43 24.30 6.34 -0.67
N GLY A 44 24.59 5.22 -1.33
CA GLY A 44 24.27 3.87 -0.88
C GLY A 44 22.89 3.32 -1.29
N ARG A 45 22.04 4.08 -1.97
CA ARG A 45 20.74 3.61 -2.53
C ARG A 45 20.71 3.73 -4.04
N ASN A 46 21.55 2.95 -4.71
CA ASN A 46 21.72 3.04 -6.17
C ASN A 46 20.64 2.31 -6.99
N LYS A 47 19.56 1.79 -6.39
CA LYS A 47 18.59 0.99 -7.13
C LYS A 47 17.25 1.70 -7.22
N VAL A 48 16.87 2.09 -8.44
CA VAL A 48 15.52 2.50 -8.78
C VAL A 48 14.71 1.23 -9.02
N TRP A 49 13.63 1.06 -8.26
CA TRP A 49 12.76 -0.11 -8.38
C TRP A 49 11.69 0.15 -9.44
N VAL A 50 11.96 -0.23 -10.68
CA VAL A 50 10.97 -0.16 -11.76
C VAL A 50 10.09 -1.41 -11.68
N PRO A 51 8.75 -1.28 -11.56
CA PRO A 51 7.87 -2.43 -11.60
C PRO A 51 7.97 -3.17 -12.94
N GLU A 52 8.02 -4.51 -12.88
CA GLU A 52 8.03 -5.40 -14.06
C GLU A 52 6.63 -5.96 -14.39
N CYS A 53 5.59 -5.41 -13.79
CA CYS A 53 4.20 -5.74 -14.06
C CYS A 53 3.40 -4.46 -14.27
N SER A 54 2.29 -4.54 -15.00
CA SER A 54 1.42 -3.40 -15.25
C SER A 54 0.56 -3.04 -14.02
N ARG A 55 -0.06 -1.86 -14.04
CA ARG A 55 -1.04 -1.47 -13.02
C ARG A 55 -2.24 -2.39 -13.00
N GLU A 56 -2.65 -2.85 -14.17
CA GLU A 56 -3.77 -3.77 -14.34
C GLU A 56 -3.44 -5.14 -13.74
N ASP A 57 -2.23 -5.65 -13.97
CA ASP A 57 -1.79 -6.92 -13.35
C ASP A 57 -1.86 -6.87 -11.82
N ILE A 58 -1.45 -5.74 -11.22
CA ILE A 58 -1.52 -5.56 -9.77
C ILE A 58 -2.98 -5.49 -9.30
N TRP A 59 -3.84 -4.79 -10.03
CA TRP A 59 -5.26 -4.71 -9.72
C TRP A 59 -5.93 -6.08 -9.80
N GLN A 60 -5.71 -6.84 -10.86
CA GLN A 60 -6.23 -8.20 -11.02
C GLN A 60 -5.72 -9.14 -9.92
N LYS A 61 -4.44 -9.04 -9.60
CA LYS A 61 -3.87 -9.80 -8.48
C LYS A 61 -4.56 -9.47 -7.15
N PHE A 62 -4.87 -8.20 -6.92
CA PHE A 62 -5.60 -7.78 -5.72
C PHE A 62 -7.03 -8.34 -5.70
N MET A 63 -7.75 -8.29 -6.81
CA MET A 63 -9.08 -8.90 -6.92
C MET A 63 -9.04 -10.40 -6.64
N ASN A 64 -8.08 -11.10 -7.21
CA ASN A 64 -7.87 -12.53 -6.95
C ASN A 64 -7.50 -12.81 -5.48
N HIS A 65 -6.76 -11.90 -4.85
CA HIS A 65 -6.47 -11.99 -3.42
C HIS A 65 -7.75 -11.90 -2.57
N ILE A 66 -8.64 -10.94 -2.87
CA ILE A 66 -9.94 -10.81 -2.17
C ILE A 66 -10.76 -12.10 -2.30
N ILE A 67 -10.91 -12.62 -3.50
CA ILE A 67 -11.68 -13.85 -3.75
C ILE A 67 -11.11 -15.00 -2.93
N ARG A 68 -9.83 -15.25 -3.03
CA ARG A 68 -9.14 -16.33 -2.31
C ARG A 68 -9.23 -16.18 -0.78
N MET A 69 -9.12 -14.93 -0.27
CA MET A 69 -9.25 -14.69 1.18
C MET A 69 -10.68 -14.88 1.67
N LYS A 70 -11.67 -14.50 0.86
CA LYS A 70 -13.09 -14.75 1.17
C LYS A 70 -13.42 -16.23 1.22
N GLU A 71 -12.87 -17.02 0.30
CA GLU A 71 -13.03 -18.48 0.30
C GLU A 71 -12.37 -19.12 1.53
N LYS A 72 -11.13 -18.67 1.85
CA LYS A 72 -10.36 -19.21 2.98
C LYS A 72 -10.90 -18.80 4.37
N TYR A 73 -11.51 -17.62 4.46
CA TYR A 73 -12.06 -17.05 5.69
C TYR A 73 -13.55 -16.70 5.47
N PRO A 74 -14.44 -17.70 5.49
CA PRO A 74 -15.87 -17.49 5.31
C PRO A 74 -16.43 -16.49 6.34
N GLY A 75 -17.35 -15.63 5.89
CA GLY A 75 -17.94 -14.58 6.73
C GLY A 75 -17.18 -13.24 6.68
N THR A 76 -16.07 -13.17 5.96
CA THR A 76 -15.36 -11.92 5.68
C THR A 76 -15.63 -11.42 4.26
N ASP A 77 -15.31 -10.14 4.00
CA ASP A 77 -15.37 -9.55 2.65
C ASP A 77 -14.13 -9.87 1.80
N GLY A 78 -13.15 -10.58 2.37
CA GLY A 78 -11.89 -10.93 1.72
C GLY A 78 -10.82 -9.82 1.76
N HIS A 79 -11.14 -8.65 2.28
CA HIS A 79 -10.16 -7.56 2.46
C HIS A 79 -9.28 -7.81 3.69
N ILE A 80 -8.39 -8.77 3.58
CA ILE A 80 -7.60 -9.31 4.70
C ILE A 80 -6.10 -9.19 4.40
N CYS A 81 -5.33 -8.82 5.42
CA CYS A 81 -3.86 -8.78 5.36
C CYS A 81 -3.28 -10.17 5.10
N SER A 82 -2.36 -10.29 4.14
CA SER A 82 -1.66 -11.56 3.84
C SER A 82 -0.84 -12.10 5.02
N TYR A 83 -0.41 -11.21 5.92
CA TYR A 83 0.48 -11.58 7.04
C TYR A 83 -0.28 -11.86 8.33
N CYS A 84 -0.92 -10.86 8.92
CA CYS A 84 -1.59 -11.00 10.23
C CYS A 84 -3.05 -11.47 10.16
N LYS A 85 -3.63 -11.58 8.97
CA LYS A 85 -5.03 -11.98 8.71
C LYS A 85 -6.09 -11.00 9.23
N ASN A 86 -5.69 -9.85 9.74
CA ASN A 86 -6.63 -8.81 10.17
C ASN A 86 -7.26 -8.09 8.96
N PRO A 87 -8.46 -7.52 9.12
CA PRO A 87 -9.10 -6.72 8.08
C PRO A 87 -8.25 -5.53 7.65
N LEU A 88 -8.28 -5.24 6.35
CA LEU A 88 -7.64 -4.06 5.77
C LEU A 88 -8.59 -2.86 5.80
N THR A 89 -8.06 -1.69 6.11
CA THR A 89 -8.77 -0.41 6.04
C THR A 89 -8.26 0.45 4.88
N TYR A 90 -9.03 1.45 4.49
CA TYR A 90 -8.74 2.33 3.35
C TYR A 90 -8.94 3.80 3.74
N ILE A 91 -8.34 4.21 4.84
CA ILE A 91 -8.45 5.56 5.38
C ILE A 91 -7.47 6.48 4.66
N ALA A 92 -7.97 7.30 3.76
CA ALA A 92 -7.16 8.27 3.05
C ALA A 92 -6.90 9.52 3.91
N LYS A 93 -5.70 10.06 3.77
CA LYS A 93 -5.42 11.38 4.34
C LYS A 93 -6.26 12.43 3.61
N LYS A 94 -7.04 13.20 4.37
CA LYS A 94 -7.84 14.29 3.80
C LYS A 94 -6.92 15.33 3.16
N ARG A 95 -7.19 15.67 1.91
CA ARG A 95 -6.49 16.75 1.22
C ARG A 95 -7.12 18.09 1.58
N THR A 96 -6.28 19.07 1.81
CA THR A 96 -6.67 20.48 2.06
C THR A 96 -6.61 21.30 0.79
N SER A 97 -5.76 20.89 -0.18
CA SER A 97 -5.67 21.50 -1.51
C SER A 97 -5.34 20.49 -2.60
N ILE A 98 -5.62 20.84 -3.88
CA ILE A 98 -5.22 20.05 -5.04
C ILE A 98 -3.80 20.50 -5.40
N GLY A 99 -2.83 19.58 -5.36
CA GLY A 99 -1.43 19.85 -5.71
C GLY A 99 -0.48 20.08 -4.56
N GLU A 100 -0.96 20.19 -3.33
CA GLU A 100 -0.07 20.15 -2.16
C GLU A 100 0.63 18.80 -2.05
N GLY A 101 1.95 18.80 -2.22
CA GLY A 101 2.78 17.67 -1.87
C GLY A 101 2.74 17.43 -0.37
N HIS A 102 2.73 16.16 0.05
CA HIS A 102 2.83 15.80 1.47
C HIS A 102 4.24 16.11 1.98
N THR A 103 4.47 17.31 2.47
CA THR A 103 5.81 17.82 2.81
C THR A 103 6.30 17.43 4.20
N LYS A 104 5.46 16.90 5.07
CA LYS A 104 5.91 16.48 6.41
C LYS A 104 5.30 15.11 6.79
N ARG A 105 6.17 14.16 7.11
CA ARG A 105 5.80 12.94 7.82
C ARG A 105 5.51 13.34 9.27
N GLY A 106 4.24 13.62 9.57
CA GLY A 106 3.78 13.67 10.95
C GLY A 106 3.88 12.31 11.63
N PRO A 107 3.69 12.24 12.95
CA PRO A 107 3.62 10.96 13.66
C PRO A 107 2.58 10.06 12.99
N MET A 108 2.90 8.75 12.96
CA MET A 108 2.03 7.78 12.32
C MET A 108 0.72 7.70 13.11
N ASN A 109 -0.41 7.95 12.45
CA ASN A 109 -1.72 7.85 13.07
C ASN A 109 -2.02 6.35 13.33
N PRO A 110 -2.24 5.93 14.58
CA PRO A 110 -2.57 4.54 14.91
C PRO A 110 -3.76 3.99 14.11
N ASP A 111 -4.75 4.82 13.81
CA ASP A 111 -5.94 4.43 13.03
C ASP A 111 -5.61 3.99 11.60
N THR A 112 -4.43 4.34 11.09
CA THR A 112 -3.98 3.97 9.75
C THR A 112 -3.08 2.74 9.70
N LEU A 113 -2.77 2.12 10.82
CA LEU A 113 -1.91 0.93 10.88
C LEU A 113 -2.52 -0.27 10.14
N SER A 114 -3.85 -0.39 10.14
CA SER A 114 -4.58 -1.41 9.39
C SER A 114 -4.76 -1.08 7.90
N ASN A 115 -4.32 0.10 7.43
CA ASN A 115 -4.48 0.51 6.04
C ASN A 115 -3.78 -0.44 5.08
N PHE A 116 -4.44 -0.65 3.95
CA PHE A 116 -3.88 -1.37 2.82
C PHE A 116 -2.50 -0.83 2.43
N SER A 117 -1.58 -1.75 2.26
CA SER A 117 -0.23 -1.51 1.77
C SER A 117 0.20 -2.63 0.83
N MET A 118 1.15 -2.34 -0.04
CA MET A 118 1.77 -3.33 -0.91
C MET A 118 3.21 -3.53 -0.46
N ASP A 119 3.56 -4.77 -0.20
CA ASP A 119 4.90 -5.18 0.16
C ASP A 119 5.56 -5.98 -0.98
N ARG A 120 6.86 -5.87 -1.11
CA ARG A 120 7.69 -6.79 -1.87
C ARG A 120 8.03 -7.97 -0.97
N TRP A 121 7.57 -9.15 -1.32
CA TRP A 121 7.86 -10.36 -0.54
C TRP A 121 9.37 -10.52 -0.32
N ASP A 122 10.13 -10.48 -1.40
CA ASP A 122 11.59 -10.38 -1.35
C ASP A 122 12.01 -8.94 -1.66
N PRO A 123 12.60 -8.20 -0.70
CA PRO A 123 13.01 -6.82 -0.91
C PRO A 123 14.18 -6.66 -1.88
N ARG A 124 14.87 -7.75 -2.23
CA ARG A 124 15.97 -7.78 -3.22
C ARG A 124 15.48 -7.73 -4.67
N ILE A 125 14.19 -8.06 -4.88
CA ILE A 125 13.52 -8.13 -6.18
C ILE A 125 12.56 -6.96 -6.33
N THR A 126 12.39 -6.45 -7.55
CA THR A 126 11.43 -5.38 -7.85
C THR A 126 9.97 -5.84 -7.71
N TYR A 127 9.03 -4.93 -7.95
CA TYR A 127 7.61 -5.25 -8.01
C TYR A 127 7.30 -6.08 -9.26
N THR A 128 7.27 -7.39 -9.10
CA THR A 128 6.78 -8.34 -10.09
C THR A 128 5.42 -8.88 -9.64
N TYR A 129 4.66 -9.49 -10.55
CA TYR A 129 3.39 -10.13 -10.21
C TYR A 129 3.55 -11.11 -9.03
N ASN A 130 4.61 -11.91 -9.01
CA ASN A 130 4.83 -12.92 -7.97
C ASN A 130 5.38 -12.35 -6.67
N ASN A 131 6.07 -11.22 -6.74
CA ASN A 131 6.75 -10.61 -5.58
C ASN A 131 5.87 -9.62 -4.78
N ILE A 132 4.67 -9.29 -5.23
CA ILE A 132 3.77 -8.39 -4.50
C ILE A 132 2.95 -9.17 -3.49
N ARG A 133 2.84 -8.64 -2.26
CA ARG A 133 1.91 -9.08 -1.22
C ARG A 133 1.05 -7.90 -0.78
N PHE A 134 -0.23 -8.17 -0.53
CA PHE A 134 -1.18 -7.18 -0.01
C PHE A 134 -1.32 -7.36 1.48
N CYS A 135 -0.97 -6.34 2.23
CA CYS A 135 -0.87 -6.40 3.67
C CYS A 135 -1.32 -5.09 4.32
N CYS A 136 -1.44 -5.08 5.64
CA CYS A 136 -1.64 -3.84 6.37
C CYS A 136 -0.32 -3.06 6.51
N LEU A 137 -0.43 -1.76 6.75
CA LEU A 137 0.72 -0.87 6.90
C LEU A 137 1.62 -1.28 8.07
N ASP A 138 1.02 -1.76 9.18
CA ASP A 138 1.77 -2.25 10.33
C ASP A 138 2.68 -3.44 9.97
N CYS A 139 2.12 -4.46 9.32
CA CYS A 139 2.90 -5.62 8.88
C CYS A 139 3.99 -5.24 7.87
N ASN A 140 3.68 -4.33 6.94
CA ASN A 140 4.67 -3.84 5.97
C ASN A 140 5.83 -3.13 6.67
N ASN A 141 5.52 -2.29 7.67
CA ASN A 141 6.54 -1.58 8.45
C ASN A 141 7.40 -2.53 9.29
N ARG A 142 6.79 -3.55 9.91
CA ARG A 142 7.51 -4.55 10.70
C ARG A 142 8.41 -5.42 9.85
N LYS A 143 7.91 -5.87 8.68
CA LYS A 143 8.71 -6.64 7.74
C LYS A 143 9.84 -5.79 7.15
N ASN A 144 9.55 -4.53 6.80
CA ASN A 144 10.53 -3.58 6.25
C ASN A 144 11.36 -4.21 5.12
N SER A 145 12.69 -4.34 5.34
CA SER A 145 13.64 -4.94 4.39
C SER A 145 14.02 -6.39 4.74
N SER A 146 13.30 -7.04 5.65
CA SER A 146 13.53 -8.45 5.97
C SER A 146 13.31 -9.34 4.75
N THR A 147 14.20 -10.29 4.53
CA THR A 147 14.04 -11.30 3.50
C THR A 147 12.88 -12.25 3.84
N PRO A 148 12.38 -13.06 2.90
CA PRO A 148 11.39 -14.09 3.20
C PRO A 148 11.81 -15.01 4.35
N GLU A 149 13.06 -15.43 4.34
CA GLU A 149 13.64 -16.31 5.35
C GLU A 149 13.66 -15.66 6.73
N ASP A 150 14.12 -14.40 6.84
CA ASP A 150 14.16 -13.66 8.10
C ASP A 150 12.75 -13.40 8.63
N TRP A 151 11.79 -13.13 7.75
CA TRP A 151 10.40 -12.86 8.13
C TRP A 151 9.68 -14.11 8.64
N ASP A 152 9.95 -15.27 8.05
CA ASP A 152 9.37 -16.53 8.49
C ASP A 152 9.97 -16.96 9.84
N ASN A 153 11.28 -16.86 10.03
CA ASN A 153 11.95 -17.08 11.31
C ASN A 153 11.39 -16.18 12.43
N PHE A 154 11.13 -14.89 12.11
CA PHE A 154 10.52 -13.96 13.08
C PHE A 154 9.11 -14.38 13.51
N LYS A 155 8.30 -14.94 12.61
CA LYS A 155 6.95 -15.44 12.92
C LYS A 155 7.02 -16.71 13.78
N GLU A 156 7.91 -17.62 13.47
CA GLU A 156 8.11 -18.85 14.22
C GLU A 156 8.52 -18.55 15.65
N ALA A 157 9.52 -17.70 15.86
CA ALA A 157 9.95 -17.28 17.19
C ALA A 157 8.84 -16.62 18.04
N LYS A 158 7.87 -15.92 17.39
CA LYS A 158 6.70 -15.36 18.09
C LYS A 158 5.66 -16.40 18.48
N ASN A 159 5.49 -17.45 17.69
CA ASN A 159 4.52 -18.51 17.97
C ASN A 159 5.00 -19.44 19.08
N GLU A 160 6.31 -19.57 19.29
CA GLU A 160 6.91 -20.35 20.39
C GLU A 160 6.83 -19.63 21.75
N THR A 161 6.49 -18.32 21.75
CA THR A 161 6.43 -17.49 22.98
C THR A 161 4.99 -17.25 23.48
N GLN A 162 3.99 -17.85 22.85
CA GLN A 162 2.58 -17.83 23.26
C GLN A 162 2.13 -19.21 23.76
#